data_ad62b77ab77222155e0c9f442dc9495c
#
_entry.id   ad62b77ab77222155e0c9f442dc9495c
#
_cell.length_a   1.000
_cell.length_b   1.000
_cell.length_c   1.000
_cell.angle_alpha   90.00
_cell.angle_beta   90.00
_cell.angle_gamma   90.00
#
_symmetry.space_group_name_H-M   'P 1'
#
loop_
_entity.id
_entity.type
_entity.pdbx_description
1 polymer ?
#
loop_
_entity_poly.entity_id
_entity_poly.type
_entity_poly.pdbx_seq_one_letter_code
_entity_poly.pdbx_strand_id
1 'polypeptide(L)'
;MSQSSGTITTVFKSRHNLLKLLSEQGYDVKDYEECSVNETHVMYNNKQLDMMMTSQNNESPKKVYVKYHLAKTLRRENINDYIDDLYNLEQVLSKDDTLIIVIKQEPHEPLLNILKQIWEQEGLFIMIYNLERLQYNILDHMYVPKHTILSDTEVVELKKRYNINNTSDLPE
;
A
#
# COMPACT_ATOMS: atom_id res chain seq x y z
N MET A 1 3.16 30.48 -8.14
CA MET A 1 1.99 29.92 -7.41
C MET A 1 1.34 28.71 -8.08
N SER A 2 1.49 28.45 -9.39
CA SER A 2 0.80 27.32 -10.09
C SER A 2 1.38 25.92 -9.83
N GLN A 3 2.67 25.78 -9.52
CA GLN A 3 3.29 24.47 -9.29
C GLN A 3 2.87 23.79 -7.97
N SER A 4 2.54 24.57 -6.93
CA SER A 4 2.10 23.99 -5.65
C SER A 4 0.69 23.40 -5.74
N SER A 5 -0.22 24.02 -6.50
CA SER A 5 -1.59 23.55 -6.67
C SER A 5 -1.64 22.19 -7.39
N GLY A 6 -0.84 22.00 -8.46
CA GLY A 6 -0.75 20.71 -9.16
C GLY A 6 -0.24 19.58 -8.26
N THR A 7 0.78 19.86 -7.44
CA THR A 7 1.33 18.86 -6.50
C THR A 7 0.30 18.44 -5.46
N ILE A 8 -0.46 19.36 -4.89
CA ILE A 8 -1.48 19.04 -3.87
C ILE A 8 -2.59 18.19 -4.45
N THR A 9 -3.07 18.52 -5.65
CA THR A 9 -4.08 17.70 -6.35
C THR A 9 -3.56 16.29 -6.63
N THR A 10 -2.29 16.15 -7.01
CA THR A 10 -1.65 14.84 -7.24
C THR A 10 -1.58 14.05 -5.94
N VAL A 11 -1.18 14.67 -4.82
CA VAL A 11 -1.13 14.02 -3.50
C VAL A 11 -2.53 13.62 -3.04
N PHE A 12 -3.52 14.49 -3.19
CA PHE A 12 -4.91 14.20 -2.84
C PHE A 12 -5.45 12.98 -3.61
N LYS A 13 -5.27 12.95 -4.94
CA LYS A 13 -5.69 11.79 -5.76
C LYS A 13 -4.97 10.51 -5.38
N SER A 14 -3.66 10.57 -5.14
CA SER A 14 -2.90 9.40 -4.73
C SER A 14 -3.39 8.84 -3.40
N ARG A 15 -3.70 9.73 -2.44
CA ARG A 15 -4.25 9.35 -1.14
C ARG A 15 -5.62 8.67 -1.29
N HIS A 16 -6.51 9.27 -2.06
CA HIS A 16 -7.84 8.74 -2.33
C HIS A 16 -7.79 7.35 -2.98
N ASN A 17 -6.99 7.19 -4.03
CA ASN A 17 -6.87 5.91 -4.73
C ASN A 17 -6.20 4.84 -3.87
N LEU A 18 -5.18 5.21 -3.07
CA LEU A 18 -4.53 4.27 -2.16
C LEU A 18 -5.50 3.79 -1.06
N LEU A 19 -6.30 4.69 -0.48
CA LEU A 19 -7.33 4.32 0.49
C LEU A 19 -8.35 3.36 -0.12
N LYS A 20 -8.76 3.59 -1.37
CA LYS A 20 -9.67 2.68 -2.07
C LYS A 20 -9.04 1.29 -2.25
N LEU A 21 -7.78 1.21 -2.68
CA LEU A 21 -7.06 -0.07 -2.81
C LEU A 21 -6.95 -0.81 -1.47
N LEU A 22 -6.67 -0.09 -0.38
CA LEU A 22 -6.55 -0.67 0.96
C LEU A 22 -7.91 -1.11 1.52
N SER A 23 -8.98 -0.37 1.24
CA SER A 23 -10.35 -0.77 1.58
C SER A 23 -10.74 -2.07 0.87
N GLU A 24 -10.40 -2.24 -0.40
CA GLU A 24 -10.63 -3.48 -1.15
C GLU A 24 -9.82 -4.67 -0.61
N GLN A 25 -8.68 -4.40 0.04
CA GLN A 25 -7.87 -5.40 0.75
C GLN A 25 -8.38 -5.71 2.17
N GLY A 26 -9.46 -5.06 2.61
CA GLY A 26 -10.09 -5.29 3.91
C GLY A 26 -9.52 -4.48 5.08
N TYR A 27 -8.81 -3.38 4.80
CA TYR A 27 -8.38 -2.44 5.84
C TYR A 27 -9.49 -1.44 6.16
N ASP A 28 -9.59 -1.01 7.43
CA ASP A 28 -10.51 0.05 7.84
C ASP A 28 -9.92 1.42 7.51
N VAL A 29 -10.54 2.11 6.57
CA VAL A 29 -10.08 3.40 6.04
C VAL A 29 -10.94 4.59 6.46
N LYS A 30 -12.00 4.35 7.26
CA LYS A 30 -13.03 5.35 7.58
C LYS A 30 -12.50 6.66 8.13
N ASP A 31 -11.46 6.59 8.98
CA ASP A 31 -10.87 7.79 9.60
C ASP A 31 -10.16 8.70 8.59
N TYR A 32 -9.92 8.20 7.36
CA TYR A 32 -9.15 8.90 6.34
C TYR A 32 -9.92 9.21 5.06
N GLU A 33 -11.15 8.67 4.89
CA GLU A 33 -11.95 8.84 3.66
C GLU A 33 -12.43 10.28 3.46
N GLU A 34 -12.86 10.92 4.53
CA GLU A 34 -13.41 12.27 4.49
C GLU A 34 -12.31 13.33 4.56
N CYS A 35 -11.46 13.38 3.54
CA CYS A 35 -10.40 14.38 3.46
C CYS A 35 -10.58 15.25 2.22
N SER A 36 -10.67 16.56 2.39
CA SER A 36 -10.74 17.53 1.29
C SER A 36 -9.35 17.87 0.74
N VAL A 37 -9.33 18.51 -0.45
CA VAL A 37 -8.08 19.04 -1.04
C VAL A 37 -7.41 20.06 -0.13
N ASN A 38 -8.19 20.90 0.55
CA ASN A 38 -7.67 21.91 1.47
C ASN A 38 -7.02 21.29 2.71
N GLU A 39 -7.64 20.27 3.29
CA GLU A 39 -7.07 19.52 4.42
C GLU A 39 -5.79 18.79 3.99
N THR A 40 -5.79 18.17 2.81
CA THR A 40 -4.58 17.57 2.24
C THR A 40 -3.46 18.60 2.09
N HIS A 41 -3.78 19.84 1.71
CA HIS A 41 -2.79 20.93 1.63
C HIS A 41 -2.19 21.25 2.99
N VAL A 42 -3.02 21.35 4.03
CA VAL A 42 -2.54 21.60 5.41
C VAL A 42 -1.67 20.44 5.89
N MET A 43 -2.12 19.19 5.70
CA MET A 43 -1.34 17.99 6.06
C MET A 43 -0.01 17.92 5.31
N TYR A 44 0.02 18.25 4.02
CA TYR A 44 1.24 18.29 3.23
C TYR A 44 2.27 19.29 3.79
N ASN A 45 1.82 20.51 4.12
CA ASN A 45 2.68 21.55 4.68
C ASN A 45 3.21 21.18 6.07
N ASN A 46 2.37 20.52 6.88
CA ASN A 46 2.71 20.06 8.23
C ASN A 46 3.44 18.71 8.27
N LYS A 47 3.67 18.06 7.10
CA LYS A 47 4.26 16.71 7.00
C LYS A 47 3.45 15.64 7.79
N GLN A 48 2.14 15.76 7.77
CA GLN A 48 1.17 14.89 8.46
C GLN A 48 0.33 14.07 7.48
N LEU A 49 0.93 13.63 6.36
CA LEU A 49 0.24 12.81 5.36
C LEU A 49 0.18 11.33 5.73
N ASP A 50 0.98 10.90 6.69
CA ASP A 50 1.11 9.51 7.08
C ASP A 50 -0.23 8.97 7.60
N MET A 51 -0.48 7.68 7.36
CA MET A 51 -1.73 7.02 7.73
C MET A 51 -1.42 5.64 8.31
N MET A 52 -2.19 5.23 9.29
CA MET A 52 -2.13 3.87 9.85
C MET A 52 -3.54 3.28 9.86
N MET A 53 -3.68 2.09 9.29
CA MET A 53 -4.95 1.39 9.20
C MET A 53 -4.78 -0.04 9.70
N THR A 54 -5.88 -0.60 10.22
CA THR A 54 -5.91 -1.97 10.72
C THR A 54 -6.88 -2.79 9.86
N SER A 55 -6.55 -4.04 9.61
CA SER A 55 -7.42 -4.97 8.90
C SER A 55 -8.69 -5.24 9.73
N GLN A 56 -9.81 -5.35 9.03
CA GLN A 56 -11.11 -5.70 9.63
C GLN A 56 -11.20 -7.18 10.04
N ASN A 57 -10.17 -7.98 9.75
CA ASN A 57 -10.14 -9.39 10.14
C ASN A 57 -9.86 -9.53 11.65
N ASN A 58 -10.86 -10.02 12.40
CA ASN A 58 -10.82 -10.10 13.86
C ASN A 58 -9.89 -11.20 14.40
N GLU A 59 -9.54 -12.23 13.61
CA GLU A 59 -8.71 -13.34 14.08
C GLU A 59 -7.23 -12.98 14.14
N SER A 60 -6.75 -12.11 13.27
CA SER A 60 -5.37 -11.64 13.20
C SER A 60 -5.32 -10.25 12.61
N PRO A 61 -5.56 -9.19 13.40
CA PRO A 61 -5.59 -7.84 12.87
C PRO A 61 -4.18 -7.41 12.42
N LYS A 62 -3.99 -7.30 11.10
CA LYS A 62 -2.76 -6.78 10.51
C LYS A 62 -2.86 -5.26 10.37
N LYS A 63 -1.75 -4.58 10.55
CA LYS A 63 -1.66 -3.13 10.36
C LYS A 63 -0.97 -2.81 9.06
N VAL A 64 -1.35 -1.70 8.46
CA VAL A 64 -0.62 -1.08 7.36
C VAL A 64 -0.30 0.37 7.73
N TYR A 65 0.96 0.73 7.62
CA TYR A 65 1.42 2.10 7.79
C TYR A 65 1.83 2.68 6.45
N VAL A 66 1.29 3.84 6.11
CA VAL A 66 1.60 4.54 4.86
C VAL A 66 2.42 5.78 5.17
N LYS A 67 3.65 5.81 4.67
CA LYS A 67 4.61 6.92 4.80
C LYS A 67 4.73 7.68 3.50
N TYR A 68 4.50 8.99 3.52
CA TYR A 68 4.72 9.85 2.35
C TYR A 68 6.12 10.48 2.36
N HIS A 69 7.04 9.93 1.55
CA HIS A 69 8.40 10.45 1.38
C HIS A 69 8.49 11.30 0.09
N LEU A 70 8.05 12.56 0.16
CA LEU A 70 7.89 13.42 -1.02
C LEU A 70 8.98 14.49 -1.19
N ALA A 71 9.79 14.73 -0.17
CA ALA A 71 10.73 15.86 -0.15
C ALA A 71 12.04 15.60 -0.89
N LYS A 72 12.56 14.39 -0.83
CA LYS A 72 13.88 13.99 -1.36
C LYS A 72 13.79 12.63 -2.03
N THR A 73 14.86 12.21 -2.71
CA THR A 73 15.01 10.84 -3.20
C THR A 73 15.13 9.90 -2.02
N LEU A 74 14.35 8.82 -2.03
CA LEU A 74 14.41 7.77 -1.01
C LEU A 74 15.73 7.00 -1.11
N ARG A 75 16.45 6.89 0.00
CA ARG A 75 17.72 6.16 0.12
C ARG A 75 17.59 5.07 1.17
N ARG A 76 18.55 4.12 1.15
CA ARG A 76 18.62 3.03 2.13
C ARG A 76 18.58 3.54 3.58
N GLU A 77 19.33 4.61 3.87
CA GLU A 77 19.37 5.24 5.19
C GLU A 77 17.98 5.64 5.67
N ASN A 78 17.17 6.25 4.79
CA ASN A 78 15.81 6.64 5.15
C ASN A 78 14.90 5.44 5.44
N ILE A 79 15.10 4.32 4.72
CA ILE A 79 14.33 3.09 4.98
C ILE A 79 14.73 2.52 6.34
N ASN A 80 16.03 2.48 6.65
CA ASN A 80 16.50 2.03 7.95
C ASN A 80 15.98 2.91 9.09
N ASP A 81 15.99 4.26 8.92
CA ASP A 81 15.41 5.20 9.88
C ASP A 81 13.92 4.89 10.13
N TYR A 82 13.14 4.60 9.07
CA TYR A 82 11.72 4.25 9.21
C TYR A 82 11.51 2.90 9.88
N ILE A 83 12.37 1.92 9.63
CA ILE A 83 12.33 0.63 10.31
C ILE A 83 12.64 0.84 11.79
N ASP A 84 13.70 1.57 12.10
CA ASP A 84 14.07 1.83 13.50
C ASP A 84 12.98 2.59 14.24
N ASP A 85 12.39 3.62 13.64
CA ASP A 85 11.32 4.38 14.27
C ASP A 85 10.07 3.53 14.49
N LEU A 86 9.55 2.85 13.45
CA LEU A 86 8.24 2.23 13.48
C LEU A 86 8.23 0.82 14.11
N TYR A 87 9.30 0.04 13.95
CA TYR A 87 9.36 -1.33 14.46
C TYR A 87 10.13 -1.45 15.76
N ASN A 88 11.19 -0.64 15.96
CA ASN A 88 12.08 -0.79 17.11
C ASN A 88 11.78 0.21 18.24
N LEU A 89 11.64 1.50 17.93
CA LEU A 89 11.46 2.56 18.92
C LEU A 89 10.01 2.73 19.33
N GLU A 90 9.13 3.04 18.39
CA GLU A 90 7.71 3.28 18.65
C GLU A 90 6.91 1.98 18.76
N GLN A 91 7.42 0.89 18.20
CA GLN A 91 6.78 -0.43 18.15
C GLN A 91 5.33 -0.39 17.64
N VAL A 92 5.09 0.49 16.67
CA VAL A 92 3.77 0.69 16.05
C VAL A 92 3.43 -0.47 15.14
N LEU A 93 4.46 -1.00 14.44
CA LEU A 93 4.37 -2.13 13.52
C LEU A 93 5.07 -3.37 14.07
N SER A 94 4.53 -4.53 13.74
CA SER A 94 5.10 -5.85 13.97
C SER A 94 5.59 -6.48 12.65
N LYS A 95 6.26 -7.64 12.72
CA LYS A 95 6.78 -8.32 11.51
C LYS A 95 5.69 -8.74 10.53
N ASP A 96 4.47 -8.97 11.02
CA ASP A 96 3.33 -9.37 10.19
C ASP A 96 2.61 -8.19 9.52
N ASP A 97 3.01 -6.97 9.89
CA ASP A 97 2.42 -5.73 9.38
C ASP A 97 3.14 -5.24 8.11
N THR A 98 2.51 -4.31 7.41
CA THR A 98 3.02 -3.80 6.13
C THR A 98 3.39 -2.33 6.25
N LEU A 99 4.59 -1.97 5.79
CA LEU A 99 5.00 -0.58 5.58
C LEU A 99 4.89 -0.23 4.10
N ILE A 100 4.10 0.80 3.77
CA ILE A 100 3.99 1.37 2.43
C ILE A 100 4.70 2.72 2.40
N ILE A 101 5.62 2.91 1.47
CA ILE A 101 6.31 4.19 1.27
C ILE A 101 5.91 4.77 -0.08
N VAL A 102 5.27 5.94 -0.06
CA VAL A 102 4.88 6.65 -1.29
C VAL A 102 5.95 7.68 -1.65
N ILE A 103 6.51 7.56 -2.86
CA ILE A 103 7.59 8.42 -3.36
C ILE A 103 7.20 9.11 -4.68
N LYS A 104 7.87 10.23 -5.00
CA LYS A 104 7.63 10.95 -6.26
C LYS A 104 8.28 10.29 -7.47
N GLN A 105 9.47 9.74 -7.28
CA GLN A 105 10.27 9.17 -8.35
C GLN A 105 9.99 7.68 -8.50
N GLU A 106 10.22 7.13 -9.69
CA GLU A 106 10.20 5.66 -9.86
C GLU A 106 11.29 5.02 -9.00
N PRO A 107 10.95 3.91 -8.30
CA PRO A 107 11.95 3.16 -7.55
C PRO A 107 12.95 2.53 -8.52
N HIS A 108 14.24 2.80 -8.32
CA HIS A 108 15.31 2.23 -9.11
C HIS A 108 15.69 0.84 -8.58
N GLU A 109 16.23 0.01 -9.45
CA GLU A 109 16.53 -1.40 -9.18
C GLU A 109 17.37 -1.64 -7.89
N PRO A 110 18.44 -0.86 -7.60
CA PRO A 110 19.15 -0.99 -6.33
C PRO A 110 18.28 -0.82 -5.09
N LEU A 111 17.26 0.06 -5.13
CA LEU A 111 16.35 0.26 -4.02
C LEU A 111 15.43 -0.96 -3.83
N LEU A 112 14.94 -1.55 -4.92
CA LEU A 112 14.13 -2.77 -4.86
C LEU A 112 14.93 -3.96 -4.32
N ASN A 113 16.21 -4.07 -4.69
CA ASN A 113 17.10 -5.09 -4.15
C ASN A 113 17.34 -4.95 -2.63
N ILE A 114 17.39 -3.71 -2.13
CA ILE A 114 17.47 -3.44 -0.69
C ILE A 114 16.21 -3.95 0.03
N LEU A 115 15.01 -3.66 -0.50
CA LEU A 115 13.76 -4.14 0.08
C LEU A 115 13.68 -5.66 0.11
N LYS A 116 14.14 -6.31 -0.96
CA LYS A 116 14.22 -7.77 -1.02
C LYS A 116 15.16 -8.33 0.05
N GLN A 117 16.33 -7.71 0.26
CA GLN A 117 17.27 -8.10 1.33
C GLN A 117 16.65 -7.94 2.72
N ILE A 118 15.93 -6.83 2.98
CA ILE A 118 15.25 -6.60 4.25
C ILE A 118 14.19 -7.69 4.50
N TRP A 119 13.42 -8.02 3.48
CA TRP A 119 12.44 -9.11 3.55
C TRP A 119 13.11 -10.47 3.86
N GLU A 120 14.18 -10.81 3.16
CA GLU A 120 14.89 -12.09 3.35
C GLU A 120 15.60 -12.19 4.71
N GLN A 121 16.13 -11.09 5.24
CA GLN A 121 16.91 -11.08 6.48
C GLN A 121 16.08 -10.83 7.73
N GLU A 122 15.12 -9.92 7.66
CA GLU A 122 14.38 -9.42 8.81
C GLU A 122 12.91 -9.85 8.80
N GLY A 123 12.41 -10.29 7.63
CA GLY A 123 11.00 -10.67 7.45
C GLY A 123 10.04 -9.49 7.40
N LEU A 124 10.56 -8.25 7.21
CA LEU A 124 9.73 -7.04 7.17
C LEU A 124 9.19 -6.79 5.77
N PHE A 125 7.89 -6.68 5.62
CA PHE A 125 7.24 -6.44 4.34
C PHE A 125 7.08 -4.95 4.06
N ILE A 126 7.90 -4.43 3.13
CA ILE A 126 7.91 -3.02 2.75
C ILE A 126 7.59 -2.88 1.28
N MET A 127 6.57 -2.08 0.94
CA MET A 127 6.18 -1.76 -0.43
C MET A 127 6.49 -0.30 -0.77
N ILE A 128 6.89 -0.05 -2.01
CA ILE A 128 7.08 1.31 -2.53
C ILE A 128 6.08 1.57 -3.65
N TYR A 129 5.32 2.65 -3.50
CA TYR A 129 4.44 3.15 -4.55
C TYR A 129 4.95 4.48 -5.11
N ASN A 130 4.91 4.61 -6.43
CA ASN A 130 5.12 5.88 -7.09
C ASN A 130 3.84 6.72 -7.03
N LEU A 131 3.99 8.01 -6.70
CA LEU A 131 2.88 8.96 -6.60
C LEU A 131 2.08 9.08 -7.92
N GLU A 132 2.77 8.98 -9.06
CA GLU A 132 2.14 9.06 -10.39
C GLU A 132 1.32 7.81 -10.72
N ARG A 133 1.73 6.64 -10.26
CA ARG A 133 0.99 5.39 -10.43
C ARG A 133 -0.30 5.36 -9.62
N LEU A 134 -0.36 6.13 -8.53
CA LEU A 134 -1.54 6.26 -7.69
C LEU A 134 -2.54 7.33 -8.18
N GLN A 135 -2.37 7.90 -9.39
CA GLN A 135 -3.31 8.88 -9.93
C GLN A 135 -4.61 8.27 -10.45
N TYR A 136 -4.64 6.96 -10.63
CA TYR A 136 -5.82 6.18 -11.01
C TYR A 136 -5.76 4.80 -10.34
N ASN A 137 -6.93 4.24 -10.08
CA ASN A 137 -7.02 2.86 -9.62
C ASN A 137 -7.12 1.93 -10.83
N ILE A 138 -6.11 1.10 -11.04
CA ILE A 138 -6.07 0.17 -12.16
C ILE A 138 -7.22 -0.86 -12.10
N LEU A 139 -7.72 -1.19 -10.92
CA LEU A 139 -8.83 -2.14 -10.71
C LEU A 139 -10.18 -1.58 -11.20
N ASP A 140 -10.31 -0.25 -11.34
CA ASP A 140 -11.50 0.39 -11.91
C ASP A 140 -11.51 0.37 -13.45
N HIS A 141 -10.43 -0.06 -14.09
CA HIS A 141 -10.34 -0.04 -15.54
C HIS A 141 -11.23 -1.14 -16.15
N MET A 142 -12.01 -0.79 -17.17
CA MET A 142 -12.99 -1.67 -17.81
C MET A 142 -12.42 -2.99 -18.35
N TYR A 143 -11.12 -3.05 -18.64
CA TYR A 143 -10.43 -4.26 -19.13
C TYR A 143 -9.82 -5.10 -18.00
N VAL A 144 -9.88 -4.66 -16.76
CA VAL A 144 -9.40 -5.45 -15.62
C VAL A 144 -10.56 -6.26 -15.07
N PRO A 145 -10.53 -7.61 -15.19
CA PRO A 145 -11.57 -8.45 -14.63
C PRO A 145 -11.53 -8.36 -13.10
N LYS A 146 -12.71 -8.48 -12.48
CA LYS A 146 -12.78 -8.59 -11.02
C LYS A 146 -12.09 -9.87 -10.56
N HIS A 147 -11.18 -9.75 -9.62
CA HIS A 147 -10.53 -10.87 -8.96
C HIS A 147 -11.20 -11.07 -7.59
N THR A 148 -11.65 -12.28 -7.34
CA THR A 148 -12.23 -12.66 -6.04
C THR A 148 -11.54 -13.92 -5.54
N ILE A 149 -11.25 -13.96 -4.25
CA ILE A 149 -10.74 -15.16 -3.60
C ILE A 149 -11.91 -16.13 -3.49
N LEU A 150 -11.76 -17.31 -4.04
CA LEU A 150 -12.77 -18.36 -3.98
C LEU A 150 -12.73 -19.06 -2.62
N SER A 151 -13.90 -19.40 -2.09
CA SER A 151 -14.01 -20.31 -0.95
C SER A 151 -13.66 -21.74 -1.35
N ASP A 152 -13.32 -22.61 -0.39
CA ASP A 152 -12.99 -24.00 -0.65
C ASP A 152 -14.11 -24.74 -1.41
N THR A 153 -15.37 -24.43 -1.14
CA THR A 153 -16.53 -24.99 -1.82
C THR A 153 -16.58 -24.57 -3.28
N GLU A 154 -16.35 -23.31 -3.58
CA GLU A 154 -16.31 -22.78 -4.96
C GLU A 154 -15.12 -23.34 -5.74
N VAL A 155 -13.97 -23.54 -5.09
CA VAL A 155 -12.80 -24.20 -5.71
C VAL A 155 -13.13 -25.63 -6.12
N VAL A 156 -13.86 -26.40 -5.27
CA VAL A 156 -14.28 -27.76 -5.60
C VAL A 156 -15.26 -27.79 -6.79
N GLU A 157 -16.21 -26.85 -6.81
CA GLU A 157 -17.15 -26.73 -7.93
C GLU A 157 -16.45 -26.34 -9.23
N LEU A 158 -15.51 -25.41 -9.16
CA LEU A 158 -14.72 -24.96 -10.31
C LEU A 158 -13.88 -26.10 -10.88
N LYS A 159 -13.18 -26.85 -10.02
CA LYS A 159 -12.42 -28.04 -10.42
C LYS A 159 -13.29 -29.07 -11.14
N LYS A 160 -14.47 -29.35 -10.61
CA LYS A 160 -15.42 -30.27 -11.21
C LYS A 160 -15.95 -29.76 -12.56
N ARG A 161 -16.27 -28.47 -12.65
CA ARG A 161 -16.83 -27.84 -13.87
C ARG A 161 -15.84 -27.83 -15.02
N TYR A 162 -14.56 -27.62 -14.75
CA TYR A 162 -13.50 -27.51 -15.77
C TYR A 162 -12.60 -28.74 -15.86
N ASN A 163 -12.94 -29.85 -15.16
CA ASN A 163 -12.16 -31.12 -15.11
C ASN A 163 -10.67 -30.88 -14.71
N ILE A 164 -10.43 -30.00 -13.77
CA ILE A 164 -9.09 -29.67 -13.28
C ILE A 164 -8.68 -30.72 -12.24
N ASN A 165 -7.66 -31.52 -12.56
CA ASN A 165 -7.20 -32.58 -11.68
C ASN A 165 -6.09 -32.16 -10.72
N ASN A 166 -5.23 -31.22 -11.12
CA ASN A 166 -4.12 -30.75 -10.32
C ASN A 166 -4.34 -29.29 -9.88
N THR A 167 -4.00 -28.98 -8.64
CA THR A 167 -4.07 -27.62 -8.11
C THR A 167 -3.07 -26.68 -8.78
N SER A 168 -1.96 -27.23 -9.32
CA SER A 168 -0.97 -26.51 -10.10
C SER A 168 -1.47 -25.95 -11.45
N ASP A 169 -2.64 -26.41 -11.89
CA ASP A 169 -3.26 -25.92 -13.14
C ASP A 169 -4.15 -24.68 -12.89
N LEU A 170 -4.30 -24.29 -11.62
CA LEU A 170 -5.00 -23.06 -11.22
C LEU A 170 -3.99 -21.91 -11.08
N PRO A 171 -4.36 -20.68 -11.45
CA PRO A 171 -3.55 -19.51 -11.14
C PRO A 171 -3.43 -19.33 -9.63
N GLU A 172 -2.22 -18.97 -9.17
CA GLU A 172 -1.94 -18.62 -7.77
C GLU A 172 -2.64 -17.32 -7.37
#